data_7da49a9c11a0d186057dd2cfc7dba823
#
_entry.id   7da49a9c11a0d186057dd2cfc7dba823
#
_cell.length_a   1.000
_cell.length_b   1.000
_cell.length_c   1.000
_cell.angle_alpha   90.00
_cell.angle_beta   90.00
_cell.angle_gamma   90.00
#
_symmetry.space_group_name_H-M   'P 1'
#
loop_
_entity.id
_entity.type
_entity.pdbx_description
1 polymer ?
#
loop_
_entity_poly.entity_id
_entity_poly.type
_entity_poly.pdbx_seq_one_letter_code
_entity_poly.pdbx_strand_id
1 'polypeptide(L)'
;SRCTGCHGAIKAKGKFRLHTKEEIQKSETVVGGKVGESSLIERIMLPDDDEDVMPPEGKDRLSAEQKKIINWWIAEGASFDKKISELNVPGDVGTIIAGLVYSKPKEVVITKAFNLPDLAQPADAGAVGAIGKAGVLIMQLAQDTKYLSANAINVAKSFNDAQVKLLIPVKTHLTWLDVSRSGITDQAASDVGQLSMLTKLHLENTSITDQMLQHVGKLSNLEYLNVYGTKITDAGLEHLKGLKKLKKLYVWQTGVTEAGANKLKEA
;
A
#
# COMPACT_ATOMS: atom_id res chain seq x y z
N SER A 1 -10.50 -7.94 -3.00
CA SER A 1 -11.58 -8.71 -2.41
C SER A 1 -12.72 -7.80 -1.94
N ARG A 2 -13.97 -8.25 -2.13
CA ARG A 2 -15.18 -7.44 -1.87
C ARG A 2 -15.47 -7.25 -0.37
N CYS A 3 -14.97 -8.13 0.48
CA CYS A 3 -15.25 -8.12 1.92
C CYS A 3 -14.18 -7.37 2.73
N THR A 4 -12.91 -7.56 2.39
CA THR A 4 -11.78 -7.07 3.18
C THR A 4 -11.57 -5.55 3.13
N GLY A 5 -12.25 -4.84 2.23
CA GLY A 5 -12.31 -3.37 2.24
C GLY A 5 -13.03 -2.79 3.46
N CYS A 6 -13.98 -3.54 4.03
CA CYS A 6 -14.73 -3.15 5.23
C CYS A 6 -14.40 -4.04 6.45
N HIS A 7 -14.05 -5.31 6.21
CA HIS A 7 -13.75 -6.32 7.23
C HIS A 7 -12.29 -6.79 7.12
N GLY A 8 -11.35 -5.84 6.98
CA GLY A 8 -9.92 -6.09 6.79
C GLY A 8 -9.06 -5.70 7.98
N ALA A 9 -7.74 -5.62 7.74
CA ALA A 9 -6.76 -5.26 8.77
C ALA A 9 -6.99 -3.86 9.34
N ILE A 10 -7.36 -2.89 8.49
CA ILE A 10 -7.49 -1.47 8.84
C ILE A 10 -8.91 -1.14 9.34
N LYS A 11 -9.95 -1.76 8.73
CA LYS A 11 -11.36 -1.54 9.08
C LYS A 11 -11.98 -2.84 9.56
N ALA A 12 -12.71 -2.79 10.66
CA ALA A 12 -13.43 -3.91 11.23
C ALA A 12 -14.89 -3.52 11.48
N LYS A 13 -15.66 -3.25 10.39
CA LYS A 13 -17.09 -3.00 10.51
C LYS A 13 -17.77 -4.24 11.10
N GLY A 14 -18.73 -4.03 12.00
CA GLY A 14 -19.38 -5.14 12.72
C GLY A 14 -18.48 -5.86 13.74
N LYS A 15 -17.31 -5.28 14.10
CA LYS A 15 -16.34 -5.82 15.07
C LYS A 15 -15.68 -7.15 14.67
N PHE A 16 -15.78 -7.60 13.42
CA PHE A 16 -15.11 -8.80 12.93
C PHE A 16 -14.26 -8.51 11.68
N ARG A 17 -13.34 -9.44 11.38
CA ARG A 17 -12.40 -9.34 10.26
C ARG A 17 -12.39 -10.62 9.44
N LEU A 18 -12.23 -10.46 8.12
CA LEU A 18 -12.25 -11.56 7.14
C LEU A 18 -10.97 -11.62 6.31
N HIS A 19 -9.85 -11.11 6.81
CA HIS A 19 -8.62 -10.98 6.03
C HIS A 19 -7.57 -12.05 6.35
N THR A 20 -7.69 -12.76 7.47
CA THR A 20 -6.86 -13.92 7.81
C THR A 20 -7.72 -15.10 8.28
N LYS A 21 -7.15 -16.30 8.21
CA LYS A 21 -7.77 -17.55 8.70
C LYS A 21 -8.14 -17.45 10.18
N GLU A 22 -7.20 -16.99 10.99
CA GLU A 22 -7.34 -16.86 12.44
C GLU A 22 -8.47 -15.89 12.82
N GLU A 23 -8.59 -14.76 12.13
CA GLU A 23 -9.64 -13.78 12.38
C GLU A 23 -11.03 -14.32 11.97
N ILE A 24 -11.13 -15.05 10.86
CA ILE A 24 -12.36 -15.68 10.43
C ILE A 24 -12.80 -16.73 11.44
N GLN A 25 -11.88 -17.57 11.93
CA GLN A 25 -12.17 -18.61 12.91
C GLN A 25 -12.58 -18.03 14.28
N LYS A 26 -11.99 -16.89 14.69
CA LYS A 26 -12.37 -16.21 15.95
C LYS A 26 -13.71 -15.51 15.88
N SER A 27 -14.17 -15.14 14.70
CA SER A 27 -15.33 -14.25 14.54
C SER A 27 -16.67 -14.93 14.75
N GLU A 28 -16.72 -16.28 14.83
CA GLU A 28 -17.95 -17.09 14.82
C GLU A 28 -18.90 -16.78 13.65
N THR A 29 -18.44 -15.97 12.70
CA THR A 29 -19.21 -15.57 11.50
C THR A 29 -19.33 -16.73 10.52
N VAL A 30 -18.37 -17.67 10.57
CA VAL A 30 -18.32 -18.89 9.79
C VAL A 30 -18.24 -20.08 10.74
N VAL A 31 -19.29 -20.89 10.78
CA VAL A 31 -19.35 -22.11 11.60
C VAL A 31 -19.23 -23.32 10.66
N GLY A 32 -18.06 -23.94 10.66
CA GLY A 32 -17.78 -25.07 9.77
C GLY A 32 -18.75 -26.23 9.94
N GLY A 33 -19.31 -26.74 8.84
CA GLY A 33 -20.34 -27.79 8.82
C GLY A 33 -21.76 -27.31 9.17
N LYS A 34 -21.94 -26.04 9.54
CA LYS A 34 -23.21 -25.51 10.02
C LYS A 34 -23.61 -24.24 9.26
N VAL A 35 -24.08 -24.43 8.04
CA VAL A 35 -24.45 -23.34 7.14
C VAL A 35 -25.48 -22.39 7.76
N GLY A 36 -26.55 -22.94 8.40
CA GLY A 36 -27.62 -22.15 9.02
C GLY A 36 -27.23 -21.39 10.29
N GLU A 37 -26.08 -21.73 10.91
CA GLU A 37 -25.53 -21.01 12.08
C GLU A 37 -24.44 -20.00 11.66
N SER A 38 -24.13 -19.92 10.36
CA SER A 38 -23.08 -19.04 9.83
C SER A 38 -23.68 -17.70 9.41
N SER A 39 -23.49 -16.66 10.22
CA SER A 39 -24.02 -15.31 9.94
C SER A 39 -23.48 -14.70 8.63
N LEU A 40 -22.35 -15.17 8.14
CA LEU A 40 -21.88 -14.83 6.78
C LEU A 40 -22.88 -15.25 5.72
N ILE A 41 -23.40 -16.50 5.79
CA ILE A 41 -24.39 -17.01 4.83
C ILE A 41 -25.69 -16.23 4.96
N GLU A 42 -26.19 -16.06 6.17
CA GLU A 42 -27.39 -15.27 6.44
C GLU A 42 -27.32 -13.92 5.71
N ARG A 43 -26.25 -13.15 5.91
CA ARG A 43 -26.08 -11.81 5.35
C ARG A 43 -25.88 -11.78 3.84
N ILE A 44 -25.17 -12.72 3.25
CA ILE A 44 -24.93 -12.73 1.79
C ILE A 44 -26.12 -13.28 0.99
N MET A 45 -27.04 -14.00 1.64
CA MET A 45 -28.22 -14.61 1.00
C MET A 45 -29.48 -13.75 1.13
N LEU A 46 -29.46 -12.67 1.93
CA LEU A 46 -30.58 -11.72 1.99
C LEU A 46 -30.93 -11.16 0.61
N PRO A 47 -32.17 -10.73 0.39
CA PRO A 47 -32.59 -9.98 -0.79
C PRO A 47 -31.72 -8.73 -1.01
N ASP A 48 -31.60 -8.30 -2.25
CA ASP A 48 -30.72 -7.15 -2.58
C ASP A 48 -31.22 -5.81 -2.04
N ASP A 49 -32.49 -5.70 -1.69
CA ASP A 49 -33.18 -4.56 -1.09
C ASP A 49 -33.19 -4.60 0.45
N ASP A 50 -32.65 -5.64 1.07
CA ASP A 50 -32.54 -5.75 2.53
C ASP A 50 -31.38 -4.87 3.04
N GLU A 51 -31.66 -4.09 4.11
CA GLU A 51 -30.65 -3.16 4.69
C GLU A 51 -29.43 -3.87 5.29
N ASP A 52 -29.61 -5.13 5.66
CA ASP A 52 -28.58 -5.95 6.29
C ASP A 52 -27.80 -6.83 5.29
N VAL A 53 -28.15 -6.79 4.01
CA VAL A 53 -27.48 -7.61 2.99
C VAL A 53 -25.99 -7.22 2.81
N MET A 54 -25.15 -8.22 2.62
CA MET A 54 -23.72 -8.02 2.40
C MET A 54 -23.27 -8.56 1.03
N PRO A 55 -22.46 -7.81 0.30
CA PRO A 55 -22.00 -6.42 0.49
C PRO A 55 -23.16 -5.41 0.46
N PRO A 56 -23.04 -4.26 1.17
CA PRO A 56 -24.11 -3.26 1.26
C PRO A 56 -24.33 -2.57 -0.09
N GLU A 57 -25.42 -1.81 -0.19
CA GLU A 57 -25.75 -1.01 -1.37
C GLU A 57 -24.56 -0.16 -1.85
N GLY A 58 -24.41 0.00 -3.17
CA GLY A 58 -23.28 0.70 -3.79
C GLY A 58 -21.98 -0.09 -3.83
N LYS A 59 -21.99 -1.38 -3.45
CA LYS A 59 -20.86 -2.31 -3.61
C LYS A 59 -21.24 -3.48 -4.51
N ASP A 60 -20.25 -4.03 -5.24
CA ASP A 60 -20.47 -5.20 -6.08
C ASP A 60 -20.99 -6.39 -5.27
N ARG A 61 -22.15 -6.90 -5.63
CA ARG A 61 -22.76 -8.10 -5.04
C ARG A 61 -22.01 -9.37 -5.42
N LEU A 62 -22.17 -10.41 -4.61
CA LEU A 62 -21.70 -11.74 -4.97
C LEU A 62 -22.62 -12.36 -6.04
N SER A 63 -22.03 -13.01 -7.04
CA SER A 63 -22.83 -13.78 -8.00
C SER A 63 -23.44 -15.03 -7.35
N ALA A 64 -24.46 -15.62 -7.99
CA ALA A 64 -25.07 -16.86 -7.52
C ALA A 64 -24.04 -17.99 -7.37
N GLU A 65 -23.09 -18.09 -8.31
CA GLU A 65 -22.02 -19.07 -8.26
C GLU A 65 -21.08 -18.83 -7.07
N GLN A 66 -20.74 -17.56 -6.79
CA GLN A 66 -19.89 -17.21 -5.65
C GLN A 66 -20.58 -17.54 -4.31
N LYS A 67 -21.86 -17.21 -4.17
CA LYS A 67 -22.68 -17.57 -3.00
C LYS A 67 -22.73 -19.09 -2.83
N LYS A 68 -22.90 -19.84 -3.92
CA LYS A 68 -22.94 -21.31 -3.91
C LYS A 68 -21.65 -21.95 -3.46
N ILE A 69 -20.49 -21.45 -3.93
CA ILE A 69 -19.17 -21.94 -3.50
C ILE A 69 -18.94 -21.67 -2.00
N ILE A 70 -19.31 -20.49 -1.49
CA ILE A 70 -19.15 -20.16 -0.08
C ILE A 70 -20.02 -21.07 0.77
N ASN A 71 -21.26 -21.28 0.37
CA ASN A 71 -22.20 -22.16 1.06
C ASN A 71 -21.68 -23.61 1.11
N TRP A 72 -21.25 -24.15 -0.01
CA TRP A 72 -20.63 -25.47 -0.07
C TRP A 72 -19.38 -25.58 0.81
N TRP A 73 -18.45 -24.59 0.74
CA TRP A 73 -17.24 -24.61 1.54
C TRP A 73 -17.53 -24.64 3.05
N ILE A 74 -18.54 -23.90 3.50
CA ILE A 74 -18.97 -23.94 4.88
C ILE A 74 -19.59 -25.31 5.23
N ALA A 75 -20.42 -25.86 4.37
CA ALA A 75 -21.01 -27.17 4.56
C ALA A 75 -19.93 -28.27 4.70
N GLU A 76 -18.85 -28.20 3.96
CA GLU A 76 -17.70 -29.11 4.03
C GLU A 76 -16.74 -28.81 5.20
N GLY A 77 -17.15 -27.99 6.17
CA GLY A 77 -16.40 -27.72 7.41
C GLY A 77 -15.51 -26.48 7.38
N ALA A 78 -15.63 -25.63 6.36
CA ALA A 78 -14.89 -24.35 6.24
C ALA A 78 -13.37 -24.49 6.40
N SER A 79 -12.79 -25.59 5.91
CA SER A 79 -11.35 -25.85 6.03
C SER A 79 -10.53 -24.91 5.15
N PHE A 80 -9.45 -24.35 5.71
CA PHE A 80 -8.45 -23.57 4.99
C PHE A 80 -7.23 -24.42 4.58
N ASP A 81 -7.12 -25.65 5.08
CA ASP A 81 -5.91 -26.48 4.95
C ASP A 81 -6.12 -27.64 3.99
N LYS A 82 -7.36 -28.10 3.82
CA LYS A 82 -7.68 -29.20 2.90
C LYS A 82 -7.67 -28.72 1.46
N LYS A 83 -7.12 -29.56 0.58
CA LYS A 83 -7.23 -29.34 -0.86
C LYS A 83 -8.66 -29.65 -1.34
N ILE A 84 -9.08 -29.01 -2.43
CA ILE A 84 -10.41 -29.26 -3.04
C ILE A 84 -10.57 -30.74 -3.38
N SER A 85 -9.48 -31.44 -3.79
CA SER A 85 -9.48 -32.88 -4.09
C SER A 85 -9.74 -33.78 -2.86
N GLU A 86 -9.67 -33.24 -1.66
CA GLU A 86 -9.90 -33.94 -0.39
C GLU A 86 -11.31 -33.68 0.17
N LEU A 87 -12.10 -32.89 -0.53
CA LEU A 87 -13.44 -32.49 -0.15
C LEU A 87 -14.49 -33.19 -1.05
N ASN A 88 -15.70 -33.37 -0.53
CA ASN A 88 -16.81 -33.86 -1.33
C ASN A 88 -17.40 -32.71 -2.17
N VAL A 89 -17.08 -32.69 -3.46
CA VAL A 89 -17.48 -31.60 -4.38
C VAL A 89 -18.68 -32.04 -5.22
N PRO A 90 -19.90 -31.47 -5.00
CA PRO A 90 -21.05 -31.70 -5.87
C PRO A 90 -20.75 -31.30 -7.32
N GLY A 91 -21.31 -32.02 -8.29
CA GLY A 91 -20.98 -31.83 -9.71
C GLY A 91 -21.22 -30.41 -10.22
N ASP A 92 -22.25 -29.73 -9.73
CA ASP A 92 -22.55 -28.34 -10.04
C ASP A 92 -21.56 -27.36 -9.45
N VAL A 93 -21.10 -27.58 -8.22
CA VAL A 93 -20.01 -26.81 -7.59
C VAL A 93 -18.70 -27.09 -8.30
N GLY A 94 -18.43 -28.35 -8.64
CA GLY A 94 -17.26 -28.76 -9.41
C GLY A 94 -17.18 -28.06 -10.77
N THR A 95 -18.28 -27.93 -11.46
CA THR A 95 -18.37 -27.18 -12.75
C THR A 95 -18.05 -25.72 -12.55
N ILE A 96 -18.58 -25.07 -11.50
CA ILE A 96 -18.28 -23.68 -11.17
C ILE A 96 -16.78 -23.53 -10.85
N ILE A 97 -16.23 -24.41 -10.00
CA ILE A 97 -14.80 -24.36 -9.62
C ILE A 97 -13.89 -24.56 -10.84
N ALA A 98 -14.22 -25.50 -11.75
CA ALA A 98 -13.48 -25.72 -12.98
C ALA A 98 -13.55 -24.53 -13.94
N GLY A 99 -14.69 -23.82 -13.95
CA GLY A 99 -14.89 -22.59 -14.72
C GLY A 99 -14.26 -21.34 -14.06
N LEU A 100 -13.96 -21.41 -12.77
CA LEU A 100 -13.13 -20.40 -12.17
C LEU A 100 -11.77 -20.51 -12.86
N VAL A 101 -11.50 -19.62 -13.80
CA VAL A 101 -10.14 -19.32 -14.19
C VAL A 101 -9.46 -18.81 -12.92
N TYR A 102 -8.94 -19.74 -12.13
CA TYR A 102 -7.91 -19.43 -11.17
C TYR A 102 -6.74 -18.94 -12.02
N SER A 103 -6.80 -17.67 -12.41
CA SER A 103 -5.55 -16.99 -12.63
C SER A 103 -4.84 -17.18 -11.30
N LYS A 104 -3.92 -18.18 -11.18
CA LYS A 104 -2.81 -18.13 -10.23
C LYS A 104 -2.52 -16.65 -10.15
N PRO A 105 -2.51 -16.01 -8.92
CA PRO A 105 -2.05 -14.66 -8.82
C PRO A 105 -0.85 -14.69 -9.73
N LYS A 106 -0.98 -14.03 -10.91
CA LYS A 106 0.13 -13.99 -11.87
C LYS A 106 1.27 -13.82 -10.92
N GLU A 107 2.12 -14.87 -10.83
CA GLU A 107 3.39 -14.68 -10.20
C GLU A 107 3.75 -13.35 -10.79
N VAL A 108 3.59 -12.31 -9.98
CA VAL A 108 4.03 -11.01 -10.35
C VAL A 108 5.51 -11.30 -10.30
N VAL A 109 5.99 -11.87 -11.41
CA VAL A 109 7.35 -11.72 -11.82
C VAL A 109 7.39 -10.22 -11.83
N ILE A 110 7.83 -9.67 -10.69
CA ILE A 110 8.20 -8.28 -10.57
C ILE A 110 9.39 -8.24 -11.50
N THR A 111 9.06 -8.20 -12.82
CA THR A 111 10.02 -7.91 -13.86
C THR A 111 10.56 -6.58 -13.44
N LYS A 112 11.65 -6.64 -12.67
CA LYS A 112 12.39 -5.52 -12.09
C LYS A 112 11.51 -4.26 -12.08
N ALA A 113 10.55 -4.18 -11.14
CA ALA A 113 9.63 -3.06 -11.01
C ALA A 113 10.39 -1.75 -10.76
N PHE A 114 11.70 -1.88 -10.54
CA PHE A 114 12.65 -0.81 -10.36
C PHE A 114 13.72 -0.94 -11.45
N ASN A 115 13.79 0.06 -12.31
CA ASN A 115 14.88 0.23 -13.27
C ASN A 115 16.16 0.69 -12.51
N LEU A 116 16.44 0.03 -11.40
CA LEU A 116 17.56 0.27 -10.51
C LEU A 116 18.53 -0.92 -10.57
N PRO A 117 19.83 -0.70 -10.41
CA PRO A 117 20.83 -1.75 -10.46
C PRO A 117 20.66 -2.74 -9.30
N ASP A 118 21.05 -4.01 -9.51
CA ASP A 118 21.06 -4.98 -8.44
C ASP A 118 22.10 -4.62 -7.38
N LEU A 119 21.71 -4.62 -6.12
CA LEU A 119 22.61 -4.35 -5.01
C LEU A 119 23.37 -5.64 -4.63
N ALA A 120 24.68 -5.55 -4.52
CA ALA A 120 25.54 -6.70 -4.16
C ALA A 120 25.29 -7.16 -2.71
N GLN A 121 25.17 -6.21 -1.78
CA GLN A 121 25.01 -6.47 -0.34
C GLN A 121 23.70 -5.88 0.20
N PRO A 122 23.13 -6.44 1.27
CA PRO A 122 22.03 -5.80 1.98
C PRO A 122 22.50 -4.52 2.69
N ALA A 123 21.56 -3.69 3.11
CA ALA A 123 21.84 -2.53 3.94
C ALA A 123 22.42 -2.96 5.31
N ASP A 124 23.21 -2.09 5.91
CA ASP A 124 23.78 -2.33 7.23
C ASP A 124 22.67 -2.56 8.28
N ALA A 125 22.71 -3.72 8.92
CA ALA A 125 21.68 -4.13 9.88
C ALA A 125 21.63 -3.21 11.11
N GLY A 126 22.78 -2.64 11.52
CA GLY A 126 22.86 -1.69 12.63
C GLY A 126 22.15 -0.39 12.29
N ALA A 127 22.37 0.13 11.07
CA ALA A 127 21.69 1.33 10.58
C ALA A 127 20.18 1.10 10.46
N VAL A 128 19.75 -0.03 9.87
CA VAL A 128 18.32 -0.40 9.79
C VAL A 128 17.71 -0.49 11.20
N GLY A 129 18.42 -1.14 12.14
CA GLY A 129 17.99 -1.23 13.54
C GLY A 129 17.88 0.12 14.24
N ALA A 130 18.80 1.05 13.99
CA ALA A 130 18.76 2.41 14.54
C ALA A 130 17.55 3.20 14.03
N ILE A 131 17.23 3.10 12.73
CA ILE A 131 16.06 3.72 12.12
C ILE A 131 14.77 3.15 12.74
N GLY A 132 14.70 1.81 12.90
CA GLY A 132 13.56 1.15 13.54
C GLY A 132 13.38 1.56 15.01
N LYS A 133 14.48 1.68 15.79
CA LYS A 133 14.44 2.15 17.17
C LYS A 133 13.96 3.59 17.30
N ALA A 134 14.19 4.42 16.28
CA ALA A 134 13.66 5.78 16.20
C ALA A 134 12.14 5.80 15.84
N GLY A 135 11.50 4.64 15.70
CA GLY A 135 10.06 4.49 15.41
C GLY A 135 9.70 4.62 13.93
N VAL A 136 10.67 4.74 13.04
CA VAL A 136 10.45 4.75 11.59
C VAL A 136 10.24 3.31 11.11
N LEU A 137 9.15 3.05 10.43
CA LEU A 137 8.90 1.76 9.81
C LEU A 137 9.82 1.59 8.60
N ILE A 138 10.84 0.74 8.73
CA ILE A 138 11.78 0.43 7.64
C ILE A 138 11.66 -1.04 7.26
N MET A 139 11.51 -1.32 5.97
CA MET A 139 11.34 -2.68 5.46
C MET A 139 11.87 -2.83 4.04
N GLN A 140 12.17 -4.06 3.64
CA GLN A 140 12.42 -4.38 2.24
C GLN A 140 11.17 -4.18 1.39
N LEU A 141 11.32 -3.72 0.16
CA LEU A 141 10.21 -3.52 -0.77
C LEU A 141 9.59 -4.84 -1.24
N ALA A 142 10.39 -5.89 -1.35
CA ALA A 142 9.96 -7.24 -1.68
C ALA A 142 11.00 -8.25 -1.17
N GLN A 143 10.62 -9.54 -1.10
CA GLN A 143 11.49 -10.60 -0.54
C GLN A 143 12.79 -10.80 -1.34
N ASP A 144 12.76 -10.52 -2.63
CA ASP A 144 13.87 -10.72 -3.57
C ASP A 144 14.70 -9.47 -3.84
N THR A 145 14.42 -8.35 -3.16
CA THR A 145 15.17 -7.11 -3.33
C THR A 145 15.87 -6.67 -2.05
N LYS A 146 17.00 -6.01 -2.18
CA LYS A 146 17.73 -5.38 -1.08
C LYS A 146 17.38 -3.89 -0.90
N TYR A 147 16.47 -3.38 -1.72
CA TYR A 147 15.97 -2.03 -1.61
C TYR A 147 14.98 -1.87 -0.45
N LEU A 148 14.99 -0.70 0.15
CA LEU A 148 14.24 -0.38 1.36
C LEU A 148 13.18 0.68 1.10
N SER A 149 12.11 0.59 1.87
CA SER A 149 11.18 1.68 2.14
C SER A 149 11.30 2.14 3.58
N ALA A 150 11.18 3.45 3.82
CA ALA A 150 11.08 4.03 5.14
C ALA A 150 9.84 4.89 5.25
N ASN A 151 9.08 4.72 6.33
CA ASN A 151 7.84 5.47 6.59
C ASN A 151 7.82 5.95 8.05
N ALA A 152 7.75 7.27 8.24
CA ALA A 152 7.74 7.91 9.54
C ALA A 152 6.34 8.13 10.12
N ILE A 153 5.28 7.53 9.55
CA ILE A 153 3.88 7.79 9.93
C ILE A 153 3.62 7.60 11.43
N ASN A 154 4.26 6.61 12.05
CA ASN A 154 4.08 6.32 13.48
C ASN A 154 4.70 7.37 14.40
N VAL A 155 5.67 8.12 13.89
CA VAL A 155 6.44 9.15 14.60
C VAL A 155 6.36 10.51 13.92
N ALA A 156 5.43 10.72 13.01
CA ALA A 156 5.34 11.92 12.19
C ALA A 156 5.38 13.22 13.02
N LYS A 157 4.70 13.26 14.15
CA LYS A 157 4.68 14.44 15.04
C LYS A 157 6.04 14.80 15.66
N SER A 158 6.93 13.84 15.84
CA SER A 158 8.27 14.01 16.43
C SER A 158 9.39 13.89 15.40
N PHE A 159 9.07 13.41 14.17
CA PHE A 159 10.05 13.30 13.10
C PHE A 159 10.32 14.68 12.50
N ASN A 160 11.56 15.12 12.51
CA ASN A 160 11.99 16.44 12.04
C ASN A 160 13.31 16.35 11.26
N ASP A 161 13.88 17.48 10.91
CA ASP A 161 15.09 17.58 10.08
C ASP A 161 16.28 16.78 10.64
N ALA A 162 16.43 16.72 11.96
CA ALA A 162 17.54 15.99 12.58
C ALA A 162 17.45 14.47 12.37
N GLN A 163 16.24 13.91 12.34
CA GLN A 163 16.05 12.47 12.14
C GLN A 163 16.31 12.03 10.68
N VAL A 164 16.26 12.92 9.69
CA VAL A 164 16.60 12.58 8.29
C VAL A 164 18.01 12.03 8.19
N LYS A 165 18.94 12.51 9.03
CA LYS A 165 20.34 12.03 9.07
C LYS A 165 20.45 10.53 9.37
N LEU A 166 19.48 9.94 10.09
CA LEU A 166 19.45 8.51 10.36
C LEU A 166 19.31 7.68 9.07
N LEU A 167 18.79 8.27 7.99
CA LEU A 167 18.58 7.61 6.71
C LEU A 167 19.84 7.59 5.83
N ILE A 168 20.84 8.43 6.12
CA ILE A 168 22.05 8.56 5.27
C ILE A 168 22.85 7.25 5.18
N PRO A 169 23.05 6.45 6.26
CA PRO A 169 23.77 5.19 6.16
C PRO A 169 23.13 4.18 5.20
N VAL A 170 21.82 4.28 4.95
CA VAL A 170 21.08 3.39 4.04
C VAL A 170 20.73 4.05 2.71
N LYS A 171 21.30 5.20 2.37
CA LYS A 171 20.95 5.99 1.16
C LYS A 171 21.08 5.24 -0.17
N THR A 172 21.96 4.26 -0.26
CA THR A 172 22.14 3.42 -1.46
C THR A 172 21.09 2.32 -1.60
N HIS A 173 20.32 2.08 -0.55
CA HIS A 173 19.26 1.07 -0.50
C HIS A 173 17.86 1.70 -0.43
N LEU A 174 17.75 2.94 0.05
CA LEU A 174 16.48 3.60 0.32
C LEU A 174 15.89 4.14 -0.97
N THR A 175 14.77 3.54 -1.42
CA THR A 175 14.09 3.91 -2.66
C THR A 175 12.72 4.53 -2.46
N TRP A 176 12.06 4.25 -1.35
CA TRP A 176 10.81 4.88 -0.97
C TRP A 176 10.94 5.56 0.38
N LEU A 177 10.55 6.81 0.45
CA LEU A 177 10.55 7.59 1.69
C LEU A 177 9.21 8.30 1.86
N ASP A 178 8.59 8.08 3.01
CA ASP A 178 7.39 8.79 3.44
C ASP A 178 7.67 9.48 4.79
N VAL A 179 7.78 10.79 4.73
CA VAL A 179 7.93 11.68 5.89
C VAL A 179 6.80 12.72 5.92
N SER A 180 5.67 12.37 5.36
CA SER A 180 4.49 13.22 5.34
C SER A 180 4.00 13.58 6.73
N ARG A 181 3.37 14.76 6.86
CA ARG A 181 2.79 15.27 8.12
C ARG A 181 3.78 15.38 9.27
N SER A 182 5.08 15.46 8.97
CA SER A 182 6.16 15.56 9.94
C SER A 182 6.64 17.00 10.11
N GLY A 183 7.56 17.20 11.05
CA GLY A 183 8.23 18.48 11.29
C GLY A 183 9.37 18.82 10.33
N ILE A 184 9.37 18.20 9.12
CA ILE A 184 10.38 18.47 8.09
C ILE A 184 10.23 19.88 7.54
N THR A 185 11.38 20.55 7.42
CA THR A 185 11.55 21.88 6.82
C THR A 185 12.65 21.84 5.75
N ASP A 186 12.98 23.00 5.18
CA ASP A 186 14.09 23.12 4.22
C ASP A 186 15.46 22.83 4.83
N GLN A 187 15.60 22.78 6.16
CA GLN A 187 16.85 22.40 6.82
C GLN A 187 17.27 20.95 6.51
N ALA A 188 16.30 20.06 6.23
CA ALA A 188 16.57 18.69 5.80
C ALA A 188 16.96 18.59 4.31
N ALA A 189 16.86 19.65 3.52
CA ALA A 189 16.98 19.58 2.06
C ALA A 189 18.29 18.95 1.58
N SER A 190 19.42 19.32 2.22
CA SER A 190 20.73 18.75 1.89
C SER A 190 20.80 17.25 2.16
N ASP A 191 20.20 16.78 3.25
CA ASP A 191 20.21 15.37 3.62
C ASP A 191 19.25 14.56 2.73
N VAL A 192 18.05 15.10 2.46
CA VAL A 192 17.11 14.49 1.49
C VAL A 192 17.76 14.37 0.11
N GLY A 193 18.47 15.41 -0.36
CA GLY A 193 19.17 15.41 -1.64
C GLY A 193 20.30 14.37 -1.76
N GLN A 194 20.79 13.80 -0.67
CA GLN A 194 21.77 12.70 -0.69
C GLN A 194 21.14 11.33 -0.92
N LEU A 195 19.83 11.20 -0.79
CA LEU A 195 19.10 9.93 -0.95
C LEU A 195 18.87 9.62 -2.45
N SER A 196 19.94 9.52 -3.22
CA SER A 196 19.94 9.48 -4.69
C SER A 196 19.23 8.27 -5.29
N MET A 197 18.95 7.23 -4.50
CA MET A 197 18.23 6.05 -4.95
C MET A 197 16.71 6.17 -4.82
N LEU A 198 16.19 7.29 -4.31
CA LEU A 198 14.75 7.50 -4.16
C LEU A 198 14.05 7.49 -5.52
N THR A 199 13.03 6.64 -5.61
CA THR A 199 12.06 6.60 -6.70
C THR A 199 10.70 7.15 -6.28
N LYS A 200 10.39 7.11 -4.97
CA LYS A 200 9.16 7.66 -4.42
C LYS A 200 9.45 8.48 -3.16
N LEU A 201 8.93 9.72 -3.15
CA LEU A 201 9.11 10.65 -2.04
C LEU A 201 7.78 11.32 -1.67
N HIS A 202 7.41 11.19 -0.40
CA HIS A 202 6.25 11.80 0.23
C HIS A 202 6.70 12.87 1.22
N LEU A 203 6.33 14.13 0.94
CA LEU A 203 6.61 15.33 1.75
C LEU A 203 5.33 16.12 2.04
N GLU A 204 4.17 15.52 1.79
CA GLU A 204 2.89 16.22 1.95
C GLU A 204 2.63 16.68 3.38
N ASN A 205 2.02 17.86 3.51
CA ASN A 205 1.70 18.49 4.79
C ASN A 205 2.92 18.68 5.70
N THR A 206 4.05 19.11 5.12
CA THR A 206 5.27 19.54 5.82
C THR A 206 5.52 21.04 5.62
N SER A 207 6.50 21.59 6.31
CA SER A 207 6.82 23.03 6.25
C SER A 207 7.88 23.38 5.20
N ILE A 208 8.02 22.59 4.16
CA ILE A 208 8.98 22.81 3.07
C ILE A 208 8.54 23.92 2.12
N THR A 209 9.52 24.53 1.46
CA THR A 209 9.34 25.56 0.41
C THR A 209 10.13 25.15 -0.85
N ASP A 210 10.21 26.06 -1.81
CA ASP A 210 10.96 25.89 -3.06
C ASP A 210 12.42 25.50 -2.83
N GLN A 211 13.02 25.86 -1.67
CA GLN A 211 14.39 25.49 -1.32
C GLN A 211 14.58 23.98 -1.22
N MET A 212 13.60 23.24 -0.68
CA MET A 212 13.63 21.78 -0.68
C MET A 212 13.78 21.24 -2.11
N LEU A 213 13.02 21.79 -3.07
CA LEU A 213 13.02 21.31 -4.46
C LEU A 213 14.35 21.51 -5.19
N GLN A 214 15.21 22.46 -4.78
CA GLN A 214 16.58 22.59 -5.30
C GLN A 214 17.41 21.32 -5.05
N HIS A 215 17.15 20.62 -3.94
CA HIS A 215 17.85 19.39 -3.60
C HIS A 215 17.10 18.13 -4.12
N VAL A 216 15.79 18.13 -4.08
CA VAL A 216 14.96 17.06 -4.68
C VAL A 216 15.19 16.96 -6.19
N GLY A 217 15.41 18.08 -6.88
CA GLY A 217 15.73 18.12 -8.30
C GLY A 217 17.02 17.38 -8.70
N LYS A 218 17.87 16.98 -7.74
CA LYS A 218 19.07 16.15 -7.95
C LYS A 218 18.79 14.65 -7.91
N LEU A 219 17.59 14.24 -7.49
CA LEU A 219 17.20 12.84 -7.34
C LEU A 219 16.78 12.23 -8.68
N SER A 220 17.74 11.98 -9.56
CA SER A 220 17.52 11.55 -10.95
C SER A 220 16.73 10.25 -11.13
N ASN A 221 16.56 9.46 -10.06
CA ASN A 221 15.76 8.25 -10.06
C ASN A 221 14.31 8.48 -9.63
N LEU A 222 13.93 9.71 -9.25
CA LEU A 222 12.62 10.01 -8.71
C LEU A 222 11.53 9.87 -9.79
N GLU A 223 10.54 9.02 -9.52
CA GLU A 223 9.38 8.76 -10.38
C GLU A 223 8.08 9.31 -9.80
N TYR A 224 8.02 9.46 -8.48
CA TYR A 224 6.84 9.92 -7.76
C TYR A 224 7.23 10.94 -6.70
N LEU A 225 6.62 12.12 -6.73
CA LEU A 225 6.79 13.17 -5.74
C LEU A 225 5.43 13.69 -5.28
N ASN A 226 5.21 13.72 -3.97
CA ASN A 226 4.03 14.33 -3.39
C ASN A 226 4.44 15.46 -2.44
N VAL A 227 4.05 16.69 -2.81
CA VAL A 227 4.26 17.92 -2.02
C VAL A 227 2.93 18.61 -1.69
N TYR A 228 1.83 17.84 -1.67
CA TYR A 228 0.51 18.34 -1.30
C TYR A 228 0.55 19.10 0.03
N GLY A 229 -0.14 20.25 0.10
CA GLY A 229 -0.28 21.02 1.34
C GLY A 229 1.02 21.64 1.86
N THR A 230 1.99 21.91 0.97
CA THR A 230 3.28 22.57 1.30
C THR A 230 3.33 23.99 0.73
N LYS A 231 4.42 24.72 1.00
CA LYS A 231 4.61 26.10 0.52
C LYS A 231 5.37 26.20 -0.80
N ILE A 232 5.29 25.17 -1.64
CA ILE A 232 5.91 25.14 -2.98
C ILE A 232 5.14 26.07 -3.92
N THR A 233 5.88 26.77 -4.81
CA THR A 233 5.35 27.65 -5.84
C THR A 233 5.84 27.23 -7.23
N ASP A 234 5.43 27.94 -8.28
CA ASP A 234 5.91 27.73 -9.65
C ASP A 234 7.44 27.84 -9.76
N ALA A 235 8.07 28.70 -8.93
CA ALA A 235 9.53 28.84 -8.92
C ALA A 235 10.23 27.53 -8.47
N GLY A 236 9.66 26.81 -7.52
CA GLY A 236 10.16 25.51 -7.07
C GLY A 236 10.11 24.46 -8.17
N LEU A 237 9.08 24.48 -9.03
CA LEU A 237 8.94 23.52 -10.13
C LEU A 237 10.07 23.61 -11.15
N GLU A 238 10.70 24.78 -11.33
CA GLU A 238 11.84 24.94 -12.23
C GLU A 238 12.99 23.98 -11.90
N HIS A 239 13.18 23.67 -10.60
CA HIS A 239 14.22 22.75 -10.16
C HIS A 239 13.94 21.29 -10.52
N LEU A 240 12.68 20.92 -10.86
CA LEU A 240 12.28 19.57 -11.18
C LEU A 240 12.43 19.22 -12.67
N LYS A 241 12.70 20.19 -13.56
CA LYS A 241 12.81 19.98 -15.02
C LYS A 241 13.86 18.94 -15.43
N GLY A 242 14.89 18.75 -14.59
CA GLY A 242 15.92 17.74 -14.81
C GLY A 242 15.49 16.30 -14.49
N LEU A 243 14.36 16.09 -13.82
CA LEU A 243 13.89 14.78 -13.37
C LEU A 243 13.17 14.01 -14.50
N LYS A 244 13.92 13.51 -15.47
CA LYS A 244 13.37 12.84 -16.68
C LYS A 244 12.62 11.53 -16.37
N LYS A 245 12.75 10.98 -15.16
CA LYS A 245 12.01 9.80 -14.71
C LYS A 245 10.73 10.14 -13.93
N LEU A 246 10.49 11.42 -13.62
CA LEU A 246 9.34 11.84 -12.84
C LEU A 246 8.04 11.62 -13.63
N LYS A 247 7.18 10.73 -13.16
CA LYS A 247 5.91 10.33 -13.78
C LYS A 247 4.69 10.92 -13.10
N LYS A 248 4.80 11.15 -11.77
CA LYS A 248 3.68 11.61 -10.94
C LYS A 248 4.15 12.69 -9.97
N LEU A 249 3.52 13.86 -10.05
CA LEU A 249 3.75 14.99 -9.17
C LEU A 249 2.40 15.48 -8.60
N TYR A 250 2.30 15.57 -7.28
CA TYR A 250 1.11 16.04 -6.57
C TYR A 250 1.42 17.37 -5.90
N VAL A 251 0.80 18.45 -6.41
CA VAL A 251 1.03 19.84 -6.00
C VAL A 251 -0.24 20.52 -5.48
N TRP A 252 -1.29 19.76 -5.19
CA TRP A 252 -2.56 20.36 -4.75
C TRP A 252 -2.41 20.97 -3.35
N GLN A 253 -3.16 22.06 -3.06
CA GLN A 253 -3.02 22.88 -1.86
C GLN A 253 -1.59 23.43 -1.65
N THR A 254 -0.92 23.83 -2.74
CA THR A 254 0.35 24.56 -2.75
C THR A 254 0.16 25.92 -3.42
N GLY A 255 1.23 26.70 -3.56
CA GLY A 255 1.26 27.92 -4.37
C GLY A 255 1.49 27.69 -5.87
N VAL A 256 1.45 26.44 -6.33
CA VAL A 256 1.63 26.11 -7.76
C VAL A 256 0.38 26.46 -8.54
N THR A 257 0.54 27.17 -9.65
CA THR A 257 -0.53 27.49 -10.59
C THR A 257 -0.67 26.42 -11.67
N GLU A 258 -1.81 26.42 -12.37
CA GLU A 258 -2.00 25.55 -13.53
C GLU A 258 -0.96 25.85 -14.64
N ALA A 259 -0.63 27.14 -14.84
CA ALA A 259 0.39 27.57 -15.80
C ALA A 259 1.78 27.01 -15.43
N GLY A 260 2.17 27.07 -14.16
CA GLY A 260 3.43 26.49 -13.68
C GLY A 260 3.49 24.98 -13.86
N ALA A 261 2.40 24.27 -13.55
CA ALA A 261 2.31 22.83 -13.73
C ALA A 261 2.40 22.42 -15.22
N ASN A 262 1.71 23.14 -16.10
CA ASN A 262 1.78 22.89 -17.55
C ASN A 262 3.17 23.15 -18.12
N LYS A 263 3.84 24.22 -17.69
CA LYS A 263 5.24 24.51 -18.10
C LYS A 263 6.22 23.41 -17.70
N LEU A 264 6.05 22.80 -16.53
CA LEU A 264 6.87 21.65 -16.12
C LEU A 264 6.58 20.42 -16.98
N LYS A 265 5.31 20.18 -17.33
CA LYS A 265 4.90 19.04 -18.16
C LYS A 265 5.46 19.08 -19.57
N GLU A 266 5.72 20.28 -20.11
CA GLU A 266 6.27 20.51 -21.44
C GLU A 266 7.82 20.44 -21.47
N ALA A 267 8.49 20.45 -20.32
CA ALA A 267 9.94 20.47 -20.17
C ALA A 267 10.55 19.06 -20.04
#